data_4f49f4c67fe55079cba1e58ec311f940
#
_entry.id   4f49f4c67fe55079cba1e58ec311f940
#
_cell.length_a   1.000
_cell.length_b   1.000
_cell.length_c   1.000
_cell.angle_alpha   90.00
_cell.angle_beta   90.00
_cell.angle_gamma   90.00
#
_symmetry.space_group_name_H-M   'P 1'
#
loop_
_entity.id
_entity.type
_entity.pdbx_description
1 polymer ?
#
loop_
_entity_poly.entity_id
_entity_poly.type
_entity_poly.pdbx_seq_one_letter_code
_entity_poly.pdbx_strand_id
1 'polypeptide(L)'
;MHYQAEPFAESKLVRCTRGAIHDVVLDLRPQSPTFRNWIAVVVTAENRNMVYIPKGCAHGFLTLEAETEVFYQMSEVYSADFARGVRWDDPAFGIAWPEKVEVISARDRTYPDFHG
;
A
#
# COMPACT_ATOMS: atom_id res chain seq x y z
N MET A 1 4.87 0.16 -2.55
CA MET A 1 3.47 0.58 -2.77
C MET A 1 2.96 -0.05 -4.06
N HIS A 2 1.96 -0.92 -3.96
CA HIS A 2 1.53 -1.78 -5.07
C HIS A 2 0.08 -1.56 -5.48
N TYR A 3 -0.19 -1.73 -6.77
CA TYR A 3 -1.53 -1.79 -7.34
C TYR A 3 -1.48 -2.61 -8.64
N GLN A 4 -2.64 -2.97 -9.17
CA GLN A 4 -2.74 -3.58 -10.51
C GLN A 4 -3.42 -2.61 -11.47
N ALA A 5 -2.89 -2.56 -12.70
CA ALA A 5 -3.45 -1.73 -13.77
C ALA A 5 -4.67 -2.42 -14.41
N GLU A 6 -5.53 -1.61 -15.05
CA GLU A 6 -6.64 -2.16 -15.84
C GLU A 6 -6.11 -3.08 -16.95
N PRO A 7 -6.83 -4.16 -17.33
CA PRO A 7 -8.18 -4.52 -16.86
C PRO A 7 -8.21 -5.35 -15.58
N PHE A 8 -7.08 -5.51 -14.88
CA PHE A 8 -6.97 -6.33 -13.68
C PHE A 8 -6.85 -5.49 -12.41
N ALA A 9 -7.35 -4.25 -12.44
CA ALA A 9 -7.37 -3.40 -11.25
C ALA A 9 -8.10 -4.11 -10.11
N GLU A 10 -7.55 -4.01 -8.89
CA GLU A 10 -8.08 -4.69 -7.72
C GLU A 10 -8.38 -3.72 -6.59
N SER A 11 -9.44 -4.00 -5.85
CA SER A 11 -9.65 -3.45 -4.52
C SER A 11 -9.15 -4.46 -3.49
N LYS A 12 -8.80 -3.97 -2.31
CA LYS A 12 -8.26 -4.79 -1.22
C LYS A 12 -8.97 -4.48 0.07
N LEU A 13 -9.08 -5.48 0.92
CA LEU A 13 -9.52 -5.32 2.30
C LEU A 13 -8.43 -5.90 3.19
N VAL A 14 -7.85 -5.06 4.02
CA VAL A 14 -6.63 -5.39 4.80
C VAL A 14 -6.93 -5.32 6.29
N ARG A 15 -6.47 -6.31 7.03
CA ARG A 15 -6.49 -6.32 8.49
C ARG A 15 -5.27 -7.02 9.06
N CYS A 16 -4.99 -6.76 10.32
CA CYS A 16 -3.92 -7.39 11.06
C CYS A 16 -4.50 -8.46 11.98
N THR A 17 -4.03 -9.68 11.87
CA THR A 17 -4.46 -10.79 12.72
C THR A 17 -3.50 -11.03 13.87
N ARG A 18 -2.28 -10.46 13.81
CA ARG A 18 -1.27 -10.50 14.85
C ARG A 18 -0.36 -9.29 14.71
N GLY A 19 -0.05 -8.63 15.81
CA GLY A 19 0.85 -7.50 15.80
C GLY A 19 0.22 -6.20 15.30
N ALA A 20 1.01 -5.38 14.62
CA ALA A 20 0.61 -4.05 14.19
C ALA A 20 1.33 -3.61 12.93
N ILE A 21 0.64 -2.83 12.11
CA ILE A 21 1.20 -2.20 10.90
C ILE A 21 0.80 -0.72 10.84
N HIS A 22 1.67 0.06 10.21
CA HIS A 22 1.38 1.40 9.72
C HIS A 22 1.00 1.24 8.25
N ASP A 23 -0.27 1.35 7.95
CA ASP A 23 -0.82 1.04 6.63
C ASP A 23 -1.05 2.33 5.84
N VAL A 24 -0.55 2.38 4.62
CA VAL A 24 -0.60 3.59 3.78
C VAL A 24 -1.36 3.30 2.50
N VAL A 25 -2.30 4.17 2.19
CA VAL A 25 -3.07 4.14 0.94
C VAL A 25 -2.81 5.43 0.18
N LEU A 26 -2.37 5.30 -1.06
CA LEU A 26 -2.01 6.41 -1.94
C LEU A 26 -2.94 6.42 -3.15
N ASP A 27 -3.61 7.55 -3.38
CA ASP A 27 -4.53 7.69 -4.50
C ASP A 27 -3.77 8.02 -5.78
N LEU A 28 -3.79 7.10 -6.74
CA LEU A 28 -3.17 7.28 -8.06
C LEU A 28 -4.21 7.40 -9.19
N ARG A 29 -5.47 7.64 -8.85
CA ARG A 29 -6.52 7.81 -9.86
C ARG A 29 -6.46 9.24 -10.42
N PRO A 30 -6.13 9.41 -11.71
CA PRO A 30 -5.88 10.75 -12.28
C PRO A 30 -7.07 11.72 -12.19
N GLN A 31 -8.29 11.18 -12.16
CA GLN A 31 -9.51 11.99 -12.12
C GLN A 31 -10.03 12.24 -10.70
N SER A 32 -9.35 11.68 -9.70
CA SER A 32 -9.78 11.83 -8.31
C SER A 32 -9.41 13.20 -7.75
N PRO A 33 -10.26 13.82 -6.93
CA PRO A 33 -9.91 15.04 -6.23
C PRO A 33 -8.79 14.87 -5.22
N THR A 34 -8.49 13.62 -4.82
CA THR A 34 -7.40 13.30 -3.90
C THR A 34 -6.18 12.69 -4.61
N PHE A 35 -6.08 12.82 -5.92
CA PHE A 35 -4.95 12.32 -6.70
C PHE A 35 -3.62 12.77 -6.09
N ARG A 36 -2.72 11.83 -5.89
CA ARG A 36 -1.40 11.96 -5.25
C ARG A 36 -1.44 12.18 -3.74
N ASN A 37 -2.60 12.22 -3.14
CA ASN A 37 -2.71 12.29 -1.68
C ASN A 37 -2.68 10.89 -1.07
N TRP A 38 -2.21 10.82 0.16
CA TRP A 38 -2.14 9.55 0.89
C TRP A 38 -2.73 9.70 2.29
N ILE A 39 -3.15 8.58 2.85
CA ILE A 39 -3.56 8.46 4.24
C ILE A 39 -2.77 7.33 4.88
N ALA A 40 -2.62 7.40 6.20
CA ALA A 40 -2.00 6.36 6.99
C ALA A 40 -2.91 5.98 8.14
N VAL A 41 -3.02 4.68 8.40
CA VAL A 41 -3.85 4.14 9.47
C VAL A 41 -3.05 3.08 10.23
N VAL A 42 -3.06 3.16 11.55
CA VAL A 42 -2.50 2.09 12.39
C VAL A 42 -3.54 0.98 12.50
N VAL A 43 -3.16 -0.20 12.04
CA VAL A 43 -3.99 -1.39 12.02
C VAL A 43 -3.33 -2.44 12.89
N THR A 44 -4.05 -2.89 13.90
CA THR A 44 -3.54 -3.88 14.86
C THR A 44 -4.54 -5.02 15.05
N ALA A 45 -4.05 -6.16 15.53
CA ALA A 45 -4.94 -7.25 15.94
C ALA A 45 -5.89 -6.81 17.06
N GLU A 46 -5.42 -5.92 17.94
CA GLU A 46 -6.18 -5.42 19.09
C GLU A 46 -7.27 -4.45 18.68
N ASN A 47 -6.96 -3.45 17.84
CA ASN A 47 -7.94 -2.43 17.45
C ASN A 47 -8.94 -2.95 16.41
N ARG A 48 -8.65 -4.07 15.76
CA ARG A 48 -9.50 -4.72 14.75
C ARG A 48 -9.89 -3.81 13.58
N ASN A 49 -9.11 -2.79 13.33
CA ASN A 49 -9.35 -1.92 12.18
C ASN A 49 -9.15 -2.70 10.88
N MET A 50 -9.95 -2.37 9.91
CA MET A 50 -9.84 -2.88 8.55
C MET A 50 -9.74 -1.69 7.60
N VAL A 51 -8.93 -1.84 6.57
CA VAL A 51 -8.75 -0.79 5.57
C VAL A 51 -9.22 -1.30 4.21
N TYR A 52 -10.14 -0.56 3.61
CA TYR A 52 -10.57 -0.82 2.24
C TYR A 52 -9.78 0.08 1.29
N ILE A 53 -9.10 -0.54 0.33
CA ILE A 53 -8.30 0.17 -0.68
C ILE A 53 -9.02 0.06 -2.02
N PRO A 54 -9.55 1.17 -2.57
CA PRO A 54 -10.24 1.15 -3.85
C PRO A 54 -9.32 0.82 -5.02
N LYS A 55 -9.91 0.38 -6.13
CA LYS A 55 -9.18 0.22 -7.38
C LYS A 55 -8.48 1.54 -7.76
N GLY A 56 -7.26 1.44 -8.26
CA GLY A 56 -6.47 2.59 -8.67
C GLY A 56 -5.68 3.26 -7.56
N CYS A 57 -5.80 2.78 -6.33
CA CYS A 57 -4.99 3.24 -5.20
C CYS A 57 -3.85 2.26 -4.95
N ALA A 58 -2.66 2.79 -4.72
CA ALA A 58 -1.50 2.00 -4.31
C ALA A 58 -1.54 1.78 -2.80
N HIS A 59 -1.02 0.66 -2.36
CA HIS A 59 -1.05 0.23 -0.96
C HIS A 59 0.31 -0.32 -0.54
N GLY A 60 0.71 0.01 0.66
CA GLY A 60 1.89 -0.55 1.31
C GLY A 60 1.80 -0.38 2.81
N PHE A 61 2.62 -1.12 3.53
CA PHE A 61 2.63 -1.02 4.99
C PHE A 61 4.03 -1.26 5.55
N LEU A 62 4.24 -0.73 6.75
CA LEU A 62 5.42 -0.96 7.56
C LEU A 62 4.99 -1.72 8.82
N THR A 63 5.64 -2.85 9.12
CA THR A 63 5.37 -3.58 10.34
C THR A 63 5.94 -2.83 11.54
N LEU A 64 5.17 -2.76 12.62
CA LEU A 64 5.54 -2.04 13.85
C LEU A 64 5.98 -2.97 14.97
N GLU A 65 5.70 -4.27 14.84
CA GLU A 65 6.04 -5.29 15.83
C GLU A 65 6.60 -6.52 15.16
N ALA A 66 7.37 -7.30 15.90
CA ALA A 66 7.84 -8.60 15.44
C ALA A 66 6.67 -9.57 15.28
N GLU A 67 6.82 -10.54 14.40
CA GLU A 67 5.82 -11.59 14.14
C GLU A 67 4.44 -11.06 13.74
N THR A 68 4.40 -9.90 13.11
CA THR A 68 3.16 -9.33 12.59
C THR A 68 2.62 -10.17 11.44
N GLU A 69 1.32 -10.46 11.51
CA GLU A 69 0.61 -11.19 10.47
C GLU A 69 -0.48 -10.30 9.86
N VAL A 70 -0.45 -10.14 8.55
CA VAL A 70 -1.41 -9.34 7.81
C VAL A 70 -2.25 -10.25 6.94
N PHE A 71 -3.57 -10.12 7.06
CA PHE A 71 -4.52 -10.84 6.24
C PHE A 71 -5.20 -9.84 5.31
N TYR A 72 -5.23 -10.15 4.03
CA TYR A 72 -5.93 -9.29 3.07
C TYR A 72 -6.63 -10.10 1.99
N GLN A 73 -7.75 -9.54 1.54
CA GLN A 73 -8.56 -10.10 0.48
C GLN A 73 -8.51 -9.14 -0.71
N MET A 74 -8.45 -9.71 -1.90
CA MET A 74 -8.36 -8.93 -3.14
C MET A 74 -9.52 -9.30 -4.04
N SER A 75 -10.07 -8.30 -4.76
CA SER A 75 -11.22 -8.48 -5.64
C SER A 75 -10.85 -9.07 -6.99
N GLU A 76 -9.56 -9.21 -7.30
CA GLU A 76 -9.07 -9.72 -8.58
C GLU A 76 -7.92 -10.69 -8.35
N VAL A 77 -7.75 -11.63 -9.28
CA VAL A 77 -6.60 -12.53 -9.25
C VAL A 77 -5.32 -11.76 -9.57
N TYR A 78 -4.22 -12.20 -8.99
CA TYR A 78 -2.91 -11.60 -9.28
C TYR A 78 -2.53 -11.80 -10.74
N SER A 79 -2.14 -10.71 -11.39
CA SER A 79 -1.63 -10.72 -12.76
C SER A 79 -0.29 -9.99 -12.81
N ALA A 80 0.78 -10.74 -12.99
CA ALA A 80 2.14 -10.19 -13.01
C ALA A 80 2.33 -9.14 -14.11
N ASP A 81 1.69 -9.32 -15.25
CA ASP A 81 1.81 -8.41 -16.40
C ASP A 81 1.19 -7.03 -16.11
N PHE A 82 0.26 -6.98 -15.17
CA PHE A 82 -0.44 -5.73 -14.80
C PHE A 82 -0.05 -5.22 -13.41
N ALA A 83 0.86 -5.89 -12.74
CA ALA A 83 1.38 -5.43 -11.45
C ALA A 83 2.21 -4.16 -11.64
N ARG A 84 1.94 -3.15 -10.80
CA ARG A 84 2.60 -1.84 -10.83
C ARG A 84 2.96 -1.44 -9.41
N GLY A 85 3.85 -0.48 -9.31
CA GLY A 85 4.21 0.06 -8.01
C GLY A 85 4.84 1.43 -8.11
N VAL A 86 4.90 2.09 -6.96
CA VAL A 86 5.66 3.32 -6.77
C VAL A 86 6.56 3.12 -5.56
N ARG A 87 7.66 3.88 -5.52
CA ARG A 87 8.62 3.75 -4.43
C ARG A 87 8.06 4.39 -3.16
N TRP A 88 8.31 3.75 -2.02
CA TRP A 88 7.81 4.18 -0.71
C TRP A 88 8.30 5.59 -0.31
N ASP A 89 9.46 5.99 -0.79
CA ASP A 89 10.10 7.29 -0.50
C ASP A 89 10.07 8.26 -1.69
N ASP A 90 9.20 8.02 -2.66
CA ASP A 90 9.12 8.88 -3.85
C ASP A 90 8.78 10.31 -3.44
N PRO A 91 9.62 11.30 -3.84
CA PRO A 91 9.39 12.70 -3.47
C PRO A 91 8.10 13.29 -4.03
N ALA A 92 7.51 12.67 -5.07
CA ALA A 92 6.25 13.13 -5.62
C ALA A 92 5.09 13.05 -4.61
N PHE A 93 5.21 12.19 -3.59
CA PHE A 93 4.13 11.94 -2.63
C PHE A 93 4.44 12.42 -1.22
N GLY A 94 5.71 12.43 -0.85
CA GLY A 94 6.13 12.87 0.48
C GLY A 94 5.54 12.04 1.62
N ILE A 95 5.39 10.73 1.45
CA ILE A 95 4.81 9.86 2.47
C ILE A 95 5.71 9.84 3.71
N ALA A 96 5.12 10.13 4.88
CA ALA A 96 5.82 10.07 6.15
C ALA A 96 5.68 8.67 6.75
N TRP A 97 6.81 8.03 7.02
CA TRP A 97 6.87 6.72 7.67
C TRP A 97 7.31 6.89 9.12
N PRO A 98 6.71 6.15 10.08
CA PRO A 98 6.99 6.37 11.50
C PRO A 98 8.37 5.88 11.94
N GLU A 99 8.96 4.95 11.19
CA GLU A 99 10.23 4.33 11.51
C GLU A 99 11.06 4.16 10.25
N LYS A 100 12.36 3.93 10.45
CA LYS A 100 13.28 3.62 9.36
C LYS A 100 12.90 2.27 8.71
N VAL A 101 12.89 2.24 7.38
CA VAL A 101 12.70 1.00 6.62
C VAL A 101 13.98 0.17 6.71
N GLU A 102 13.88 -1.01 7.32
CA GLU A 102 15.03 -1.90 7.53
C GLU A 102 15.09 -3.03 6.50
N VAL A 103 13.95 -3.70 6.30
CA VAL A 103 13.84 -4.84 5.38
C VAL A 103 12.84 -4.49 4.29
N ILE A 104 13.30 -4.53 3.05
CA ILE A 104 12.48 -4.22 1.89
C ILE A 104 13.01 -5.00 0.67
N SER A 105 12.11 -5.43 -0.21
CA SER A 105 12.52 -6.14 -1.43
C SER A 105 13.29 -5.22 -2.38
N ALA A 106 14.16 -5.81 -3.20
CA ALA A 106 14.87 -5.06 -4.24
C ALA A 106 13.89 -4.39 -5.20
N ARG A 107 12.82 -5.08 -5.57
CA ARG A 107 11.77 -4.53 -6.43
C ARG A 107 11.15 -3.27 -5.85
N ASP A 108 10.78 -3.28 -4.58
CA ASP A 108 10.13 -2.14 -3.93
C ASP A 108 11.07 -0.95 -3.75
N ARG A 109 12.36 -1.22 -3.66
CA ARG A 109 13.40 -0.20 -3.50
C ARG A 109 13.74 0.50 -4.81
N THR A 110 13.48 -0.14 -5.95
CA THR A 110 14.01 0.29 -7.24
C THR A 110 12.97 0.81 -8.22
N TYR A 111 11.72 1.01 -7.80
CA TYR A 111 10.75 1.67 -8.66
C TYR A 111 11.26 3.07 -9.04
N PRO A 112 11.13 3.47 -10.32
CA PRO A 112 11.52 4.81 -10.74
C PRO A 112 10.63 5.89 -10.13
N ASP A 113 11.09 7.13 -10.18
CA ASP A 113 10.28 8.26 -9.74
C ASP A 113 9.00 8.36 -10.56
N PHE A 114 7.94 8.72 -9.90
CA PHE A 114 6.61 8.82 -10.50
C PHE A 114 6.52 10.03 -11.43
N HIS A 115 6.01 9.79 -12.63
CA HIS A 115 5.79 10.82 -13.65
C HIS A 115 4.35 10.70 -14.16
N GLY A 116 3.41 11.33 -13.47
CA GLY A 116 2.03 11.13 -13.84
C GLY A 116 1.09 12.31 -13.59
#